data_47e7e7618f7295be0acfa076b2092ced
#
_entry.id   47e7e7618f7295be0acfa076b2092ced
#
_cell.length_a   1.000
_cell.length_b   1.000
_cell.length_c   1.000
_cell.angle_alpha   90.00
_cell.angle_beta   90.00
_cell.angle_gamma   90.00
#
_symmetry.space_group_name_H-M   'P 1'
#
loop_
_entity.id
_entity.type
_entity.pdbx_description
1 polymer ?
#
loop_
_entity_poly.entity_id
_entity_poly.type
_entity_poly.pdbx_seq_one_letter_code
_entity_poly.pdbx_strand_id
1 'polypeptide(L)'
;MKQLSVLGVSSLAILMGVTACQKPAEKPADTAAASNATTAASADMPQIRIATESSFVPFSYKDANGKLIGFEIDLADALCSEAKLKCEVISQDWDGLIPGLQAQKYHAIMAGMSDTAERRQVVAFSDPYF
;
A
#
# COMPACT_ATOMS: atom_id res chain seq x y z
N MET A 1 -37.48 35.46 -6.03
CA MET A 1 -37.72 36.59 -5.05
C MET A 1 -36.70 36.46 -3.93
N LYS A 2 -36.00 37.63 -3.74
CA LYS A 2 -35.15 38.08 -2.60
C LYS A 2 -33.86 37.26 -2.34
N GLN A 3 -32.64 37.71 -2.79
CA GLN A 3 -31.85 38.86 -2.34
C GLN A 3 -31.62 38.93 -0.82
N LEU A 4 -30.38 38.88 -0.44
CA LEU A 4 -29.52 39.83 0.29
C LEU A 4 -28.26 39.08 0.78
N SER A 5 -27.08 39.33 0.29
CA SER A 5 -26.13 40.42 0.52
C SER A 5 -25.99 40.85 1.98
N VAL A 6 -24.82 40.59 2.58
CA VAL A 6 -24.10 41.58 3.39
C VAL A 6 -22.60 41.31 3.35
N LEU A 7 -21.90 42.35 2.92
CA LEU A 7 -20.45 42.58 3.02
C LEU A 7 -20.04 42.79 4.49
N GLY A 8 -18.83 42.38 4.80
CA GLY A 8 -18.15 42.71 6.05
C GLY A 8 -16.65 42.79 5.82
N VAL A 9 -16.20 43.93 5.38
CA VAL A 9 -14.80 44.34 5.32
C VAL A 9 -14.37 44.74 6.72
N SER A 10 -13.20 44.29 7.18
CA SER A 10 -12.39 45.07 8.12
C SER A 10 -10.93 44.66 8.05
N SER A 11 -10.21 45.58 7.51
CA SER A 11 -8.78 45.87 7.60
C SER A 11 -8.31 46.06 9.04
N LEU A 12 -7.03 45.86 9.26
CA LEU A 12 -6.04 46.75 9.91
C LEU A 12 -4.91 45.90 10.54
N ALA A 13 -3.79 45.94 9.95
CA ALA A 13 -2.61 46.77 10.13
C ALA A 13 -1.61 46.24 11.20
N ILE A 14 -0.43 45.88 10.71
CA ILE A 14 0.91 46.43 11.00
C ILE A 14 1.37 46.33 12.46
N LEU A 15 2.47 45.63 12.70
CA LEU A 15 3.65 46.22 13.34
C LEU A 15 4.94 45.42 13.06
N MET A 16 5.91 46.18 12.59
CA MET A 16 7.31 45.85 12.39
C MET A 16 8.02 45.61 13.73
N GLY A 17 8.97 44.70 13.77
CA GLY A 17 9.94 44.60 14.85
C GLY A 17 11.23 44.02 14.29
N VAL A 18 12.14 44.91 14.00
CA VAL A 18 13.52 44.65 13.51
C VAL A 18 14.45 44.40 14.71
N THR A 19 15.62 43.81 14.40
CA THR A 19 16.89 43.77 15.20
C THR A 19 17.06 42.54 16.09
N ALA A 20 18.16 41.80 16.10
CA ALA A 20 19.54 42.10 15.78
C ALA A 20 20.37 40.83 15.61
N CYS A 21 21.39 40.96 14.81
CA CYS A 21 22.55 40.07 14.72
C CYS A 21 23.24 39.87 16.06
N GLN A 22 23.70 38.63 16.29
CA GLN A 22 25.02 38.41 16.92
C GLN A 22 25.54 36.99 16.63
N LYS A 23 26.65 36.91 15.94
CA LYS A 23 27.67 35.87 15.91
C LYS A 23 28.92 36.55 16.57
N PRO A 24 29.92 35.93 17.13
CA PRO A 24 30.51 34.63 16.86
C PRO A 24 31.11 33.89 18.12
N ALA A 25 31.85 32.84 17.78
CA ALA A 25 33.02 32.22 18.49
C ALA A 25 32.68 30.93 19.26
N GLU A 26 33.23 29.95 18.82
CA GLU A 26 34.49 29.22 18.90
C GLU A 26 34.42 27.84 19.57
N LYS A 27 35.02 26.89 18.90
CA LYS A 27 35.26 25.47 19.15
C LYS A 27 36.14 25.27 20.44
N PRO A 28 36.13 24.10 21.12
CA PRO A 28 36.89 22.99 20.57
C PRO A 28 36.26 21.60 20.67
N ALA A 29 36.89 20.71 19.94
CA ALA A 29 36.67 19.30 19.75
C ALA A 29 36.71 18.51 21.06
N ASP A 30 35.83 17.49 21.12
CA ASP A 30 36.19 16.25 21.78
C ASP A 30 35.62 15.04 21.02
N THR A 31 36.57 14.20 20.77
CA THR A 31 36.49 12.92 20.10
C THR A 31 35.64 11.95 20.92
N ALA A 32 34.49 11.53 20.40
CA ALA A 32 33.81 10.36 20.93
C ALA A 32 33.36 9.47 19.77
N ALA A 33 34.08 8.39 19.62
CA ALA A 33 33.81 7.11 19.04
C ALA A 33 32.53 7.02 18.16
N ALA A 34 32.74 6.92 16.86
CA ALA A 34 31.80 6.35 15.94
C ALA A 34 31.52 4.89 16.33
N SER A 35 30.47 4.66 17.06
CA SER A 35 29.88 3.34 17.18
C SER A 35 29.18 3.07 15.85
N ASN A 36 29.86 2.42 14.94
CA ASN A 36 29.28 1.76 13.81
C ASN A 36 28.31 0.68 14.32
N ALA A 37 27.10 1.09 14.65
CA ALA A 37 25.98 0.19 14.62
C ALA A 37 25.76 -0.16 13.14
N THR A 38 26.39 -1.23 12.70
CA THR A 38 25.99 -1.98 11.52
C THR A 38 24.55 -2.44 11.79
N THR A 39 23.61 -1.58 11.50
CA THR A 39 22.22 -2.00 11.30
C THR A 39 22.28 -2.93 10.10
N ALA A 40 22.30 -4.23 10.40
CA ALA A 40 22.01 -5.24 9.39
C ALA A 40 20.70 -4.78 8.74
N ALA A 41 20.79 -4.30 7.52
CA ALA A 41 19.65 -4.10 6.67
C ALA A 41 18.98 -5.48 6.57
N SER A 42 17.94 -5.69 7.34
CA SER A 42 16.90 -6.63 6.98
C SER A 42 16.49 -6.17 5.60
N ALA A 43 16.91 -6.90 4.57
CA ALA A 43 16.45 -6.65 3.22
C ALA A 43 14.92 -6.67 3.29
N ASP A 44 14.35 -5.49 3.21
CA ASP A 44 12.91 -5.29 3.31
C ASP A 44 12.32 -5.95 2.06
N MET A 45 11.84 -7.19 2.23
CA MET A 45 11.25 -7.94 1.13
C MET A 45 10.03 -7.16 0.67
N PRO A 46 9.89 -6.90 -0.64
CA PRO A 46 8.74 -6.19 -1.15
C PRO A 46 7.45 -6.85 -0.67
N GLN A 47 6.56 -6.06 -0.09
CA GLN A 47 5.27 -6.54 0.37
C GLN A 47 4.27 -6.53 -0.77
N ILE A 48 3.68 -7.69 -1.07
CA ILE A 48 2.69 -7.89 -2.12
C ILE A 48 1.35 -8.25 -1.48
N ARG A 49 0.30 -7.56 -1.86
CA ARG A 49 -1.07 -7.89 -1.49
C ARG A 49 -1.75 -8.57 -2.68
N ILE A 50 -2.33 -9.74 -2.43
CA ILE A 50 -3.04 -10.57 -3.41
C ILE A 50 -4.49 -10.66 -2.98
N ALA A 51 -5.42 -10.30 -3.87
CA ALA A 51 -6.85 -10.46 -3.59
C ALA A 51 -7.36 -11.77 -4.16
N THR A 52 -8.20 -12.45 -3.38
CA THR A 52 -8.92 -13.65 -3.80
C THR A 52 -10.39 -13.57 -3.43
N GLU A 53 -11.22 -14.28 -4.16
CA GLU A 53 -12.59 -14.56 -3.78
C GLU A 53 -12.60 -15.65 -2.70
N SER A 54 -13.55 -15.62 -1.77
CA SER A 54 -13.52 -16.49 -0.58
C SER A 54 -14.66 -17.49 -0.48
N SER A 55 -15.30 -17.82 -1.61
CA SER A 55 -16.39 -18.78 -1.69
C SER A 55 -16.20 -19.84 -2.78
N PHE A 56 -15.01 -19.96 -3.35
CA PHE A 56 -14.69 -20.85 -4.47
C PHE A 56 -13.97 -22.12 -4.00
N VAL A 57 -14.71 -23.10 -3.49
CA VAL A 57 -14.19 -24.40 -3.04
C VAL A 57 -13.82 -25.28 -4.26
N PRO A 58 -12.69 -25.96 -4.30
CA PRO A 58 -11.63 -26.06 -3.29
C PRO A 58 -10.48 -25.05 -3.46
N PHE A 59 -10.64 -24.06 -4.32
CA PHE A 59 -9.56 -23.16 -4.75
C PHE A 59 -9.25 -22.07 -3.74
N SER A 60 -10.26 -21.29 -3.34
CA SER A 60 -10.14 -20.23 -2.32
C SER A 60 -11.43 -20.09 -1.54
N TYR A 61 -11.39 -20.36 -0.24
CA TYR A 61 -12.57 -20.30 0.63
C TYR A 61 -12.15 -20.08 2.09
N LYS A 62 -13.13 -19.77 2.93
CA LYS A 62 -12.92 -19.64 4.38
C LYS A 62 -13.26 -20.94 5.10
N ASP A 63 -12.39 -21.36 6.00
CA ASP A 63 -12.67 -22.45 6.92
C ASP A 63 -13.67 -22.03 8.01
N ALA A 64 -14.00 -22.96 8.93
CA ALA A 64 -14.91 -22.71 10.04
C ALA A 64 -14.45 -21.60 11.01
N ASN A 65 -13.17 -21.26 10.99
CA ASN A 65 -12.56 -20.21 11.81
C ASN A 65 -12.43 -18.88 11.05
N GLY A 66 -12.90 -18.83 9.80
CA GLY A 66 -12.81 -17.65 8.95
C GLY A 66 -11.44 -17.46 8.26
N LYS A 67 -10.52 -18.44 8.38
CA LYS A 67 -9.22 -18.39 7.72
C LYS A 67 -9.37 -18.72 6.24
N LEU A 68 -8.69 -17.95 5.37
CA LEU A 68 -8.57 -18.27 3.95
C LEU A 68 -7.71 -19.53 3.78
N ILE A 69 -8.22 -20.51 3.04
CA ILE A 69 -7.56 -21.77 2.70
C ILE A 69 -7.94 -22.19 1.27
N GLY A 70 -7.21 -23.16 0.74
CA GLY A 70 -7.46 -23.75 -0.56
C GLY A 70 -6.26 -23.71 -1.48
N PHE A 71 -6.40 -24.34 -2.65
CA PHE A 71 -5.32 -24.49 -3.62
C PHE A 71 -4.62 -23.18 -3.99
N GLU A 72 -5.38 -22.11 -4.23
CA GLU A 72 -4.82 -20.81 -4.61
C GLU A 72 -4.09 -20.12 -3.48
N ILE A 73 -4.50 -20.38 -2.23
CA ILE A 73 -3.81 -19.82 -1.05
C ILE A 73 -2.44 -20.51 -0.90
N ASP A 74 -2.41 -21.83 -1.00
CA ASP A 74 -1.17 -22.62 -0.92
C ASP A 74 -0.22 -22.27 -2.09
N LEU A 75 -0.78 -22.06 -3.29
CA LEU A 75 -0.01 -21.65 -4.47
C LEU A 75 0.56 -20.23 -4.30
N ALA A 76 -0.23 -19.28 -3.78
CA ALA A 76 0.25 -17.94 -3.51
C ALA A 76 1.41 -17.94 -2.51
N ASP A 77 1.31 -18.73 -1.44
CA ASP A 77 2.36 -18.86 -0.43
C ASP A 77 3.63 -19.47 -1.04
N ALA A 78 3.50 -20.50 -1.88
CA ALA A 78 4.64 -21.11 -2.56
C ALA A 78 5.33 -20.14 -3.54
N LEU A 79 4.56 -19.42 -4.36
CA LEU A 79 5.09 -18.45 -5.32
C LEU A 79 5.81 -17.30 -4.60
N CYS A 80 5.22 -16.78 -3.52
CA CYS A 80 5.81 -15.71 -2.75
C CYS A 80 7.10 -16.12 -2.06
N SER A 81 7.14 -17.34 -1.53
CA SER A 81 8.34 -17.93 -0.93
C SER A 81 9.47 -18.06 -1.96
N GLU A 82 9.18 -18.61 -3.15
CA GLU A 82 10.16 -18.77 -4.22
C GLU A 82 10.67 -17.41 -4.73
N ALA A 83 9.76 -16.45 -4.91
CA ALA A 83 10.10 -15.11 -5.36
C ALA A 83 10.76 -14.24 -4.27
N LYS A 84 10.89 -14.73 -3.03
CA LYS A 84 11.39 -13.99 -1.86
C LYS A 84 10.60 -12.70 -1.61
N LEU A 85 9.29 -12.79 -1.72
CA LEU A 85 8.35 -11.71 -1.47
C LEU A 85 7.62 -11.96 -0.15
N LYS A 86 7.23 -10.88 0.52
CA LYS A 86 6.31 -10.94 1.65
C LYS A 86 4.89 -10.73 1.12
N CYS A 87 4.07 -11.78 1.12
CA CYS A 87 2.72 -11.70 0.61
C CYS A 87 1.67 -11.67 1.72
N GLU A 88 0.58 -10.97 1.42
CA GLU A 88 -0.65 -10.95 2.21
C GLU A 88 -1.80 -11.30 1.26
N VAL A 89 -2.49 -12.42 1.51
CA VAL A 89 -3.69 -12.79 0.75
C VAL A 89 -4.91 -12.25 1.47
N ILE A 90 -5.71 -11.44 0.75
CA ILE A 90 -6.91 -10.79 1.29
C ILE A 90 -8.18 -11.27 0.58
N SER A 91 -9.26 -11.36 1.32
CA SER A 91 -10.59 -11.68 0.77
C SER A 91 -11.23 -10.43 0.16
N GLN A 92 -11.76 -10.57 -1.04
CA GLN A 92 -12.49 -9.54 -1.76
C GLN A 92 -13.68 -10.19 -2.47
N ASP A 93 -14.83 -9.51 -2.52
CA ASP A 93 -15.97 -9.97 -3.31
C ASP A 93 -15.64 -9.93 -4.80
N TRP A 94 -16.17 -10.90 -5.57
CA TRP A 94 -15.89 -11.08 -6.98
C TRP A 94 -16.00 -9.80 -7.81
N ASP A 95 -17.11 -9.08 -7.66
CA ASP A 95 -17.37 -7.85 -8.42
C ASP A 95 -16.39 -6.71 -8.08
N GLY A 96 -15.73 -6.81 -6.93
CA GLY A 96 -14.74 -5.84 -6.46
C GLY A 96 -13.30 -6.14 -6.90
N LEU A 97 -13.01 -7.33 -7.45
CA LEU A 97 -11.64 -7.76 -7.76
C LEU A 97 -10.96 -6.86 -8.79
N ILE A 98 -11.52 -6.70 -9.96
CA ILE A 98 -10.92 -5.86 -11.02
C ILE A 98 -10.92 -4.37 -10.64
N PRO A 99 -12.03 -3.78 -10.17
CA PRO A 99 -12.04 -2.39 -9.73
C PRO A 99 -11.03 -2.10 -8.60
N GLY A 100 -10.87 -3.03 -7.67
CA GLY A 100 -9.92 -2.89 -6.59
C GLY A 100 -8.45 -2.94 -7.05
N LEU A 101 -8.13 -3.79 -8.04
CA LEU A 101 -6.81 -3.83 -8.65
C LEU A 101 -6.51 -2.51 -9.39
N GLN A 102 -7.45 -2.02 -10.17
CA GLN A 102 -7.32 -0.73 -10.87
C GLN A 102 -7.15 0.44 -9.90
N ALA A 103 -7.81 0.38 -8.75
CA ALA A 103 -7.67 1.37 -7.68
C ALA A 103 -6.41 1.13 -6.80
N GLN A 104 -5.53 0.19 -7.19
CA GLN A 104 -4.28 -0.14 -6.48
C GLN A 104 -4.46 -0.54 -5.01
N LYS A 105 -5.62 -1.11 -4.66
CA LYS A 105 -5.86 -1.63 -3.30
C LYS A 105 -5.02 -2.87 -3.01
N TYR A 106 -4.61 -3.60 -4.04
CA TYR A 106 -3.73 -4.75 -4.02
C TYR A 106 -2.97 -4.84 -5.35
N HIS A 107 -2.01 -5.74 -5.44
CA HIS A 107 -1.05 -5.81 -6.54
C HIS A 107 -1.38 -6.91 -7.55
N ALA A 108 -2.12 -7.93 -7.11
CA ALA A 108 -2.51 -9.07 -7.94
C ALA A 108 -3.86 -9.64 -7.51
N ILE A 109 -4.48 -10.40 -8.41
CA ILE A 109 -5.69 -11.20 -8.16
C ILE A 109 -5.32 -12.66 -8.41
N MET A 110 -5.68 -13.55 -7.48
CA MET A 110 -5.67 -15.01 -7.65
C MET A 110 -7.04 -15.52 -7.21
N ALA A 111 -7.92 -15.81 -8.17
CA ALA A 111 -9.32 -16.12 -7.89
C ALA A 111 -9.96 -17.01 -9.00
N GLY A 112 -9.18 -17.86 -9.66
CA GLY A 112 -9.65 -18.70 -10.77
C GLY A 112 -10.28 -17.89 -11.91
N MET A 113 -9.83 -16.65 -12.09
CA MET A 113 -10.42 -15.73 -13.05
C MET A 113 -10.04 -16.10 -14.47
N SER A 114 -11.03 -16.49 -15.28
CA SER A 114 -10.83 -16.79 -16.70
C SER A 114 -10.29 -15.59 -17.46
N ASP A 115 -9.28 -15.85 -18.27
CA ASP A 115 -8.70 -14.88 -19.19
C ASP A 115 -9.63 -14.68 -20.41
N THR A 116 -10.30 -13.55 -20.45
CA THR A 116 -11.18 -13.18 -21.55
C THR A 116 -10.70 -11.92 -22.27
N ALA A 117 -11.07 -11.78 -23.54
CA ALA A 117 -10.71 -10.60 -24.33
C ALA A 117 -11.22 -9.29 -23.70
N GLU A 118 -12.38 -9.34 -23.03
CA GLU A 118 -12.94 -8.19 -22.32
C GLU A 118 -12.06 -7.80 -21.12
N ARG A 119 -11.71 -8.77 -20.28
CA ARG A 119 -10.88 -8.54 -19.09
C ARG A 119 -9.47 -8.07 -19.46
N ARG A 120 -8.90 -8.60 -20.55
CA ARG A 120 -7.59 -8.16 -21.07
C ARG A 120 -7.53 -6.68 -21.47
N GLN A 121 -8.67 -6.04 -21.67
CA GLN A 121 -8.71 -4.59 -21.97
C GLN A 121 -8.39 -3.75 -20.73
N VAL A 122 -8.55 -4.29 -19.54
CA VAL A 122 -8.46 -3.54 -18.27
C VAL A 122 -7.45 -4.10 -17.29
N VAL A 123 -7.03 -5.37 -17.42
CA VAL A 123 -6.00 -6.02 -16.59
C VAL A 123 -5.12 -6.94 -17.44
N ALA A 124 -3.90 -7.18 -16.99
CA ALA A 124 -3.00 -8.18 -17.58
C ALA A 124 -3.23 -9.55 -16.91
N PHE A 125 -3.02 -10.62 -17.67
CA PHE A 125 -3.06 -11.99 -17.18
C PHE A 125 -1.68 -12.64 -17.29
N SER A 126 -1.34 -13.51 -16.35
CA SER A 126 -0.24 -14.46 -16.44
C SER A 126 -0.60 -15.62 -17.37
N ASP A 127 0.35 -16.53 -17.60
CA ASP A 127 0.01 -17.84 -18.13
C ASP A 127 -0.93 -18.59 -17.17
N PRO A 128 -1.82 -19.46 -17.68
CA PRO A 128 -2.71 -20.24 -16.83
C PRO A 128 -1.91 -21.21 -15.96
N TYR A 129 -2.35 -21.43 -14.74
CA TYR A 129 -1.71 -22.31 -13.77
C TYR A 129 -2.55 -23.59 -13.46
N PHE A 130 -3.70 -23.74 -14.10
CA PHE A 130 -4.50 -24.96 -14.16
C PHE A 130 -5.39 -24.99 -15.41
#